data_b1f4c4165760e2893c82ce0f0c1759bd
#
_entry.id   b1f4c4165760e2893c82ce0f0c1759bd
#
_cell.length_a   1.000
_cell.length_b   1.000
_cell.length_c   1.000
_cell.angle_alpha   90.00
_cell.angle_beta   90.00
_cell.angle_gamma   90.00
#
_symmetry.space_group_name_H-M   'P 1'
#
loop_
_entity.id
_entity.type
_entity.pdbx_description
1 polymer ?
#
loop_
_entity_poly.entity_id
_entity_poly.type
_entity_poly.pdbx_seq_one_letter_code
_entity_poly.pdbx_strand_id
1 'polypeptide(L)'
;VIRNVIFDWSVTLVDDLPAVWRASNHALERAGVAAMPLDQFRREFRLPARDFYIERVPQEALPELERWFLDGFREVQDTVTPLPHAREFLEFCRERGLKTFLLSAVHPALFAHQERASGFGPFLDKTYLGAHDKKELIGRILSENGLDPTQTVFIGDMQHDIETAHHGGVQSVGVLTGYDNLEKLRQAKPHLIVEHLSELRRHLDSNGLRLESPARARSAFPIPTVGALIFDDSGRLLLFKTAKWSGLWGIPGGKIEWGEASETALRREIREETGLEIDTIEFVMVQDSIASTEFYREAHFILLNYTCRALPGRPVTLNEEAQDYAWVDWDQAFTLPLNTPTRRLLETVRAARNTPTHHGHHHDPRP
;
A
#
# COMPACT_ATOMS: atom_id res chain seq x y z
N VAL A 1 -11.83 10.61 -21.45
CA VAL A 1 -10.90 11.54 -20.80
C VAL A 1 -11.51 11.99 -19.49
N ILE A 2 -10.80 11.83 -18.38
CA ILE A 2 -11.22 12.26 -17.04
C ILE A 2 -11.23 13.78 -16.98
N ARG A 3 -12.29 14.33 -16.42
CA ARG A 3 -12.45 15.77 -16.11
C ARG A 3 -12.80 16.02 -14.65
N ASN A 4 -13.30 15.00 -13.96
CA ASN A 4 -13.74 15.11 -12.58
C ASN A 4 -13.15 13.98 -11.76
N VAL A 5 -12.69 14.31 -10.56
CA VAL A 5 -12.12 13.36 -9.60
C VAL A 5 -12.91 13.45 -8.29
N ILE A 6 -13.43 12.34 -7.82
CA ILE A 6 -14.02 12.21 -6.49
C ILE A 6 -13.03 11.40 -5.66
N PHE A 7 -12.65 11.90 -4.50
CA PHE A 7 -11.77 11.23 -3.56
C PHE A 7 -12.53 10.69 -2.36
N ASP A 8 -12.12 9.54 -1.83
CA ASP A 8 -12.25 9.30 -0.41
C ASP A 8 -11.19 10.12 0.35
N TRP A 9 -11.34 10.22 1.68
CA TRP A 9 -10.46 10.98 2.57
C TRP A 9 -9.45 10.07 3.27
N SER A 10 -10.00 9.19 4.13
CA SER A 10 -9.23 8.29 4.99
C SER A 10 -8.35 7.37 4.17
N VAL A 11 -7.08 7.29 4.52
CA VAL A 11 -6.03 6.50 3.85
C VAL A 11 -6.00 6.55 2.32
N THR A 12 -6.67 7.56 1.76
CA THR A 12 -6.59 7.95 0.35
C THR A 12 -5.85 9.28 0.18
N LEU A 13 -6.18 10.28 1.01
CA LEU A 13 -5.50 11.57 1.05
C LEU A 13 -4.72 11.81 2.35
N VAL A 14 -5.17 11.26 3.48
CA VAL A 14 -4.53 11.39 4.79
C VAL A 14 -4.34 10.02 5.43
N ASP A 15 -3.27 9.87 6.19
CA ASP A 15 -3.00 8.68 7.01
C ASP A 15 -3.66 8.85 8.38
N ASP A 16 -4.91 8.42 8.49
CA ASP A 16 -5.68 8.43 9.73
C ASP A 16 -5.98 7.03 10.27
N LEU A 17 -5.55 5.97 9.60
CA LEU A 17 -5.81 4.59 10.02
C LEU A 17 -5.39 4.29 11.46
N PRO A 18 -4.18 4.68 11.93
CA PRO A 18 -3.81 4.47 13.33
C PRO A 18 -4.71 5.22 14.32
N ALA A 19 -5.16 6.42 13.95
CA ALA A 19 -6.06 7.23 14.78
C ALA A 19 -7.47 6.61 14.83
N VAL A 20 -8.01 6.20 13.68
CA VAL A 20 -9.33 5.52 13.59
C VAL A 20 -9.31 4.21 14.37
N TRP A 21 -8.26 3.41 14.25
CA TRP A 21 -8.09 2.17 15.02
C TRP A 21 -8.08 2.41 16.53
N ARG A 22 -7.33 3.40 17.01
CA ARG A 22 -7.30 3.75 18.45
C ARG A 22 -8.65 4.24 18.94
N ALA A 23 -9.30 5.12 18.19
CA ALA A 23 -10.64 5.62 18.50
C ALA A 23 -11.69 4.50 18.51
N SER A 24 -11.60 3.56 17.57
CA SER A 24 -12.46 2.39 17.52
C SER A 24 -12.26 1.48 18.74
N ASN A 25 -11.02 1.22 19.12
CA ASN A 25 -10.71 0.45 20.33
C ASN A 25 -11.20 1.15 21.59
N HIS A 26 -11.05 2.49 21.69
CA HIS A 26 -11.60 3.26 22.79
C HIS A 26 -13.13 3.07 22.89
N ALA A 27 -13.86 3.11 21.77
CA ALA A 27 -15.29 2.89 21.75
C ALA A 27 -15.67 1.44 22.12
N LEU A 28 -14.94 0.44 21.63
CA LEU A 28 -15.13 -0.97 21.94
C LEU A 28 -14.93 -1.25 23.44
N GLU A 29 -13.86 -0.74 24.03
CA GLU A 29 -13.57 -0.90 25.46
C GLU A 29 -14.64 -0.25 26.34
N ARG A 30 -15.13 0.94 25.95
CA ARG A 30 -16.27 1.58 26.62
C ARG A 30 -17.56 0.75 26.54
N ALA A 31 -17.74 -0.01 25.47
CA ALA A 31 -18.85 -0.93 25.28
C ALA A 31 -18.63 -2.29 25.98
N GLY A 32 -17.52 -2.49 26.70
CA GLY A 32 -17.18 -3.74 27.37
C GLY A 32 -16.59 -4.81 26.44
N VAL A 33 -16.17 -4.45 25.24
CA VAL A 33 -15.53 -5.35 24.26
C VAL A 33 -14.02 -5.12 24.29
N ALA A 34 -13.24 -6.22 24.20
CA ALA A 34 -11.80 -6.13 24.21
C ALA A 34 -11.26 -5.40 22.97
N ALA A 35 -10.20 -4.61 23.17
CA ALA A 35 -9.45 -3.99 22.06
C ALA A 35 -8.92 -5.04 21.10
N MET A 36 -8.85 -4.71 19.81
CA MET A 36 -8.31 -5.59 18.78
C MET A 36 -7.01 -5.04 18.21
N PRO A 37 -6.08 -5.92 17.80
CA PRO A 37 -4.85 -5.52 17.10
C PRO A 37 -5.17 -4.83 15.76
N LEU A 38 -4.27 -3.95 15.31
CA LEU A 38 -4.43 -3.21 14.06
C LEU A 38 -4.66 -4.11 12.84
N ASP A 39 -3.89 -5.20 12.73
CA ASP A 39 -4.05 -6.14 11.61
C ASP A 39 -5.41 -6.84 11.61
N GLN A 40 -5.96 -7.12 12.78
CA GLN A 40 -7.32 -7.65 12.88
C GLN A 40 -8.35 -6.58 12.50
N PHE A 41 -8.18 -5.36 13.00
CA PHE A 41 -9.03 -4.23 12.65
C PHE A 41 -9.06 -4.00 11.13
N ARG A 42 -7.92 -3.95 10.45
CA ARG A 42 -7.84 -3.80 8.97
C ARG A 42 -8.58 -4.92 8.22
N ARG A 43 -8.49 -6.15 8.70
CA ARG A 43 -9.18 -7.27 8.04
C ARG A 43 -10.69 -7.23 8.21
N GLU A 44 -11.17 -6.77 9.36
CA GLU A 44 -12.58 -6.89 9.76
C GLU A 44 -13.37 -5.59 9.59
N PHE A 45 -12.71 -4.43 9.64
CA PHE A 45 -13.38 -3.15 9.45
C PHE A 45 -13.95 -3.04 8.04
N ARG A 46 -15.16 -2.51 7.95
CA ARG A 46 -15.88 -2.29 6.71
C ARG A 46 -16.82 -1.09 6.82
N LEU A 47 -17.18 -0.53 5.68
CA LEU A 47 -18.23 0.47 5.57
C LEU A 47 -19.53 -0.19 5.08
N PRO A 48 -20.70 0.24 5.54
CA PRO A 48 -20.90 1.27 6.57
C PRO A 48 -20.35 0.86 7.95
N ALA A 49 -19.65 1.75 8.66
CA ALA A 49 -19.00 1.46 9.94
C ALA A 49 -19.98 0.92 11.02
N ARG A 50 -21.27 1.29 10.91
CA ARG A 50 -22.31 0.77 11.80
C ARG A 50 -22.38 -0.75 11.80
N ASP A 51 -22.22 -1.39 10.64
CA ASP A 51 -22.33 -2.85 10.51
C ASP A 51 -21.17 -3.56 11.23
N PHE A 52 -19.98 -2.96 11.21
CA PHE A 52 -18.84 -3.44 11.98
C PHE A 52 -19.11 -3.45 13.49
N TYR A 53 -19.76 -2.39 14.01
CA TYR A 53 -20.02 -2.27 15.44
C TYR A 53 -21.23 -3.12 15.90
N ILE A 54 -22.32 -3.18 15.14
CA ILE A 54 -23.53 -3.96 15.50
C ILE A 54 -23.21 -5.43 15.77
N GLU A 55 -22.24 -5.99 15.05
CA GLU A 55 -21.85 -7.39 15.22
C GLU A 55 -21.01 -7.65 16.48
N ARG A 56 -20.50 -6.60 17.14
CA ARG A 56 -19.49 -6.71 18.20
C ARG A 56 -19.90 -6.16 19.53
N VAL A 57 -20.75 -5.16 19.55
CA VAL A 57 -21.10 -4.46 20.77
C VAL A 57 -22.53 -4.80 21.23
N PRO A 58 -22.80 -4.77 22.56
CA PRO A 58 -24.17 -4.88 23.06
C PRO A 58 -25.10 -3.81 22.47
N GLN A 59 -26.33 -4.16 22.21
CA GLN A 59 -27.30 -3.27 21.57
C GLN A 59 -27.51 -1.98 22.35
N GLU A 60 -27.41 -2.03 23.67
CA GLU A 60 -27.56 -0.89 24.59
C GLU A 60 -26.41 0.13 24.42
N ALA A 61 -25.23 -0.30 23.92
CA ALA A 61 -24.06 0.55 23.72
C ALA A 61 -24.12 1.33 22.40
N LEU A 62 -24.92 0.90 21.42
CA LEU A 62 -24.98 1.48 20.08
C LEU A 62 -25.24 3.00 20.06
N PRO A 63 -26.15 3.59 20.89
CA PRO A 63 -26.38 5.03 20.89
C PRO A 63 -25.17 5.86 21.32
N GLU A 64 -24.25 5.30 22.10
CA GLU A 64 -23.08 5.98 22.65
C GLU A 64 -21.82 5.84 21.82
N LEU A 65 -21.79 4.91 20.86
CA LEU A 65 -20.59 4.55 20.11
C LEU A 65 -19.97 5.73 19.38
N GLU A 66 -20.80 6.54 18.71
CA GLU A 66 -20.31 7.70 17.98
C GLU A 66 -19.62 8.70 18.91
N ARG A 67 -20.23 8.96 20.08
CA ARG A 67 -19.65 9.84 21.09
C ARG A 67 -18.30 9.30 21.59
N TRP A 68 -18.25 8.02 21.96
CA TRP A 68 -17.00 7.40 22.44
C TRP A 68 -15.91 7.36 21.36
N PHE A 69 -16.29 7.08 20.12
CA PHE A 69 -15.36 7.16 18.99
C PHE A 69 -14.81 8.58 18.82
N LEU A 70 -15.66 9.60 18.82
CA LEU A 70 -15.24 11.00 18.68
C LEU A 70 -14.35 11.44 19.85
N ASP A 71 -14.66 11.02 21.08
CA ASP A 71 -13.84 11.33 22.25
C ASP A 71 -12.44 10.70 22.11
N GLY A 72 -12.35 9.40 21.79
CA GLY A 72 -11.10 8.72 21.57
C GLY A 72 -10.31 9.28 20.37
N PHE A 73 -10.98 9.69 19.30
CA PHE A 73 -10.31 10.27 18.14
C PHE A 73 -9.67 11.63 18.45
N ARG A 74 -10.35 12.49 19.23
CA ARG A 74 -9.82 13.81 19.63
C ARG A 74 -8.49 13.70 20.40
N GLU A 75 -8.29 12.63 21.15
CA GLU A 75 -7.03 12.39 21.89
C GLU A 75 -5.83 12.15 20.95
N VAL A 76 -6.09 11.66 19.73
CA VAL A 76 -5.06 11.24 18.77
C VAL A 76 -5.12 11.99 17.43
N GLN A 77 -6.04 12.94 17.27
CA GLN A 77 -6.29 13.62 15.98
C GLN A 77 -5.05 14.32 15.41
N ASP A 78 -4.14 14.80 16.26
CA ASP A 78 -2.91 15.48 15.84
C ASP A 78 -1.85 14.52 15.26
N THR A 79 -2.09 13.21 15.34
CA THR A 79 -1.24 12.19 14.70
C THR A 79 -1.59 11.94 13.24
N VAL A 80 -2.72 12.47 12.76
CA VAL A 80 -3.14 12.35 11.36
C VAL A 80 -2.27 13.24 10.48
N THR A 81 -1.67 12.66 9.46
CA THR A 81 -0.80 13.36 8.50
C THR A 81 -1.29 13.18 7.06
N PRO A 82 -0.93 14.09 6.13
CA PRO A 82 -1.11 13.82 4.71
C PRO A 82 -0.40 12.54 4.29
N LEU A 83 -1.06 11.74 3.44
CA LEU A 83 -0.36 10.63 2.78
C LEU A 83 0.72 11.16 1.83
N PRO A 84 1.84 10.43 1.66
CA PRO A 84 2.81 10.72 0.61
C PRO A 84 2.13 10.87 -0.74
N HIS A 85 2.59 11.85 -1.55
CA HIS A 85 2.08 12.14 -2.88
C HIS A 85 0.63 12.66 -2.99
N ALA A 86 -0.11 12.80 -1.89
CA ALA A 86 -1.48 13.33 -1.95
C ALA A 86 -1.49 14.78 -2.41
N ARG A 87 -0.60 15.62 -1.87
CA ARG A 87 -0.47 17.02 -2.26
C ARG A 87 -0.12 17.16 -3.74
N GLU A 88 0.90 16.46 -4.20
CA GLU A 88 1.37 16.50 -5.59
C GLU A 88 0.31 16.03 -6.57
N PHE A 89 -0.54 15.10 -6.16
CA PHE A 89 -1.66 14.65 -6.99
C PHE A 89 -2.79 15.69 -7.04
N LEU A 90 -3.10 16.34 -5.94
CA LEU A 90 -4.09 17.43 -5.89
C LEU A 90 -3.61 18.64 -6.71
N GLU A 91 -2.33 18.98 -6.64
CA GLU A 91 -1.70 20.01 -7.48
C GLU A 91 -1.79 19.65 -8.96
N PHE A 92 -1.47 18.41 -9.33
CA PHE A 92 -1.64 17.89 -10.67
C PHE A 92 -3.10 18.03 -11.17
N CYS A 93 -4.09 17.67 -10.35
CA CYS A 93 -5.51 17.85 -10.72
C CYS A 93 -5.82 19.33 -11.05
N ARG A 94 -5.36 20.24 -10.21
CA ARG A 94 -5.54 21.68 -10.43
C ARG A 94 -4.83 22.17 -11.69
N GLU A 95 -3.59 21.78 -11.93
CA GLU A 95 -2.81 22.15 -13.11
C GLU A 95 -3.44 21.65 -14.42
N ARG A 96 -4.09 20.48 -14.36
CA ARG A 96 -4.82 19.87 -15.49
C ARG A 96 -6.26 20.36 -15.63
N GLY A 97 -6.72 21.27 -14.75
CA GLY A 97 -8.08 21.81 -14.77
C GLY A 97 -9.14 20.75 -14.45
N LEU A 98 -8.80 19.73 -13.69
CA LEU A 98 -9.76 18.72 -13.20
C LEU A 98 -10.57 19.30 -12.04
N LYS A 99 -11.87 19.04 -12.02
CA LYS A 99 -12.72 19.34 -10.87
C LYS A 99 -12.53 18.25 -9.82
N THR A 100 -12.47 18.65 -8.56
CA THR A 100 -12.14 17.76 -7.45
C THR A 100 -13.19 17.80 -6.37
N PHE A 101 -13.67 16.63 -5.97
CA PHE A 101 -14.71 16.45 -4.99
C PHE A 101 -14.27 15.46 -3.91
N LEU A 102 -14.82 15.60 -2.73
CA LEU A 102 -14.63 14.65 -1.65
C LEU A 102 -15.96 13.96 -1.31
N LEU A 103 -15.94 12.63 -1.18
CA LEU A 103 -17.05 11.83 -0.66
C LEU A 103 -16.53 10.88 0.40
N SER A 104 -16.77 11.20 1.67
CA SER A 104 -16.19 10.45 2.79
C SER A 104 -17.17 10.20 3.92
N ALA A 105 -16.96 9.07 4.60
CA ALA A 105 -17.65 8.74 5.85
C ALA A 105 -17.09 9.52 7.05
N VAL A 106 -16.01 10.27 6.90
CA VAL A 106 -15.40 11.04 7.99
C VAL A 106 -16.42 12.00 8.62
N HIS A 107 -16.46 12.02 9.96
CA HIS A 107 -17.36 12.93 10.68
C HIS A 107 -16.95 14.40 10.43
N PRO A 108 -17.89 15.32 10.12
CA PRO A 108 -17.57 16.70 9.77
C PRO A 108 -16.70 17.46 10.79
N ALA A 109 -16.90 17.19 12.09
CA ALA A 109 -16.08 17.82 13.14
C ALA A 109 -14.61 17.37 13.11
N LEU A 110 -14.34 16.12 12.74
CA LEU A 110 -12.98 15.58 12.59
C LEU A 110 -12.32 16.09 11.30
N PHE A 111 -13.09 16.09 10.21
CA PHE A 111 -12.62 16.61 8.93
C PHE A 111 -12.12 18.06 9.04
N ALA A 112 -12.84 18.94 9.70
CA ALA A 112 -12.45 20.36 9.84
C ALA A 112 -11.07 20.55 10.50
N HIS A 113 -10.68 19.64 11.40
CA HIS A 113 -9.34 19.64 11.99
C HIS A 113 -8.30 19.14 10.99
N GLN A 114 -8.53 18.00 10.37
CA GLN A 114 -7.63 17.35 9.41
C GLN A 114 -7.44 18.19 8.14
N GLU A 115 -8.50 18.85 7.64
CA GLU A 115 -8.43 19.75 6.49
C GLU A 115 -7.48 20.92 6.75
N ARG A 116 -7.59 21.55 7.94
CA ARG A 116 -6.67 22.64 8.33
C ARG A 116 -5.23 22.14 8.46
N ALA A 117 -5.05 20.98 9.09
CA ALA A 117 -3.72 20.40 9.30
C ALA A 117 -3.04 20.00 7.97
N SER A 118 -3.78 19.39 7.04
CA SER A 118 -3.27 18.98 5.73
C SER A 118 -3.10 20.14 4.74
N GLY A 119 -3.94 21.19 4.88
CA GLY A 119 -4.01 22.29 3.92
C GLY A 119 -4.60 21.87 2.56
N PHE A 120 -5.45 20.84 2.52
CA PHE A 120 -6.03 20.33 1.26
C PHE A 120 -7.32 21.03 0.86
N GLY A 121 -7.99 21.78 1.75
CA GLY A 121 -9.23 22.49 1.46
C GLY A 121 -9.23 23.29 0.16
N PRO A 122 -8.19 24.09 -0.14
CA PRO A 122 -8.13 24.89 -1.38
C PRO A 122 -8.06 24.10 -2.68
N PHE A 123 -7.86 22.77 -2.60
CA PHE A 123 -7.84 21.88 -3.76
C PHE A 123 -9.17 21.20 -4.02
N LEU A 124 -10.15 21.30 -3.11
CA LEU A 124 -11.43 20.63 -3.21
C LEU A 124 -12.54 21.60 -3.59
N ASP A 125 -13.17 21.40 -4.74
CA ASP A 125 -14.30 22.25 -5.20
C ASP A 125 -15.51 22.08 -4.30
N LYS A 126 -15.78 20.86 -3.80
CA LYS A 126 -16.86 20.58 -2.88
C LYS A 126 -16.63 19.29 -2.08
N THR A 127 -17.11 19.29 -0.82
CA THR A 127 -16.97 18.14 0.10
C THR A 127 -18.32 17.60 0.53
N TYR A 128 -18.45 16.27 0.57
CA TYR A 128 -19.61 15.52 1.04
C TYR A 128 -19.14 14.60 2.16
N LEU A 129 -19.51 14.94 3.40
CA LEU A 129 -18.97 14.34 4.62
C LEU A 129 -20.06 13.59 5.39
N GLY A 130 -19.65 12.69 6.29
CA GLY A 130 -20.55 11.92 7.14
C GLY A 130 -21.44 10.96 6.35
N ALA A 131 -20.98 10.51 5.18
CA ALA A 131 -21.69 9.56 4.35
C ALA A 131 -21.75 8.20 5.04
N HIS A 132 -22.87 7.82 5.64
CA HIS A 132 -23.04 6.49 6.21
C HIS A 132 -22.95 5.40 5.13
N ASP A 133 -23.61 5.60 3.99
CA ASP A 133 -23.41 4.83 2.76
C ASP A 133 -23.11 5.80 1.60
N LYS A 134 -21.91 5.71 1.03
CA LYS A 134 -21.48 6.56 -0.08
C LYS A 134 -22.31 6.34 -1.34
N LYS A 135 -22.94 5.15 -1.51
CA LYS A 135 -23.79 4.82 -2.66
C LYS A 135 -25.03 5.69 -2.74
N GLU A 136 -25.56 6.14 -1.58
CA GLU A 136 -26.72 7.03 -1.54
C GLU A 136 -26.41 8.45 -2.04
N LEU A 137 -25.14 8.87 -1.94
CA LEU A 137 -24.71 10.24 -2.26
C LEU A 137 -24.12 10.41 -3.64
N ILE A 138 -23.56 9.36 -4.25
CA ILE A 138 -22.83 9.47 -5.52
C ILE A 138 -23.70 10.07 -6.64
N GLY A 139 -24.95 9.61 -6.78
CA GLY A 139 -25.90 10.14 -7.77
C GLY A 139 -26.23 11.63 -7.55
N ARG A 140 -26.34 12.02 -6.28
CA ARG A 140 -26.55 13.43 -5.89
C ARG A 140 -25.35 14.29 -6.26
N ILE A 141 -24.11 13.82 -5.99
CA ILE A 141 -22.88 14.53 -6.34
C ILE A 141 -22.84 14.79 -7.85
N LEU A 142 -23.11 13.76 -8.64
CA LEU A 142 -23.10 13.86 -10.10
C LEU A 142 -24.13 14.88 -10.59
N SER A 143 -25.37 14.80 -10.12
CA SER A 143 -26.47 15.67 -10.57
C SER A 143 -26.31 17.11 -10.12
N GLU A 144 -25.97 17.37 -8.85
CA GLU A 144 -25.82 18.74 -8.30
C GLU A 144 -24.68 19.52 -8.96
N ASN A 145 -23.63 18.81 -9.42
CA ASN A 145 -22.44 19.45 -9.99
C ASN A 145 -22.38 19.31 -11.52
N GLY A 146 -23.40 18.72 -12.15
CA GLY A 146 -23.44 18.52 -13.60
C GLY A 146 -22.28 17.67 -14.12
N LEU A 147 -21.90 16.61 -13.38
CA LEU A 147 -20.77 15.76 -13.75
C LEU A 147 -21.24 14.65 -14.69
N ASP A 148 -20.50 14.50 -15.79
CA ASP A 148 -20.68 13.33 -16.68
C ASP A 148 -20.02 12.10 -16.04
N PRO A 149 -20.77 11.00 -15.75
CA PRO A 149 -20.20 9.80 -15.16
C PRO A 149 -19.04 9.23 -15.98
N THR A 150 -19.10 9.29 -17.30
CA THR A 150 -18.06 8.74 -18.19
C THR A 150 -16.74 9.51 -18.15
N GLN A 151 -16.77 10.73 -17.62
CA GLN A 151 -15.63 11.62 -17.44
C GLN A 151 -15.25 11.81 -15.98
N THR A 152 -15.85 11.02 -15.09
CA THR A 152 -15.65 11.08 -13.63
C THR A 152 -14.98 9.81 -13.14
N VAL A 153 -14.01 9.96 -12.24
CA VAL A 153 -13.34 8.86 -11.55
C VAL A 153 -13.53 9.00 -10.03
N PHE A 154 -13.78 7.90 -9.35
CA PHE A 154 -13.75 7.82 -7.90
C PHE A 154 -12.49 7.05 -7.46
N ILE A 155 -11.71 7.65 -6.57
CA ILE A 155 -10.47 7.12 -6.02
C ILE A 155 -10.67 6.82 -4.55
N GLY A 156 -10.44 5.58 -4.14
CA GLY A 156 -10.56 5.16 -2.75
C GLY A 156 -9.77 3.87 -2.48
N ASP A 157 -9.69 3.49 -1.22
CA ASP A 157 -8.88 2.37 -0.73
C ASP A 157 -9.70 1.14 -0.32
N MET A 158 -11.04 1.26 -0.33
CA MET A 158 -11.93 0.19 0.09
C MET A 158 -12.77 -0.36 -1.08
N GLN A 159 -13.17 -1.62 -0.94
CA GLN A 159 -14.18 -2.25 -1.81
C GLN A 159 -15.44 -1.39 -1.91
N HIS A 160 -15.89 -0.78 -0.80
CA HIS A 160 -17.04 0.09 -0.75
C HIS A 160 -16.94 1.30 -1.68
N ASP A 161 -15.74 1.87 -1.87
CA ASP A 161 -15.50 3.00 -2.79
C ASP A 161 -15.68 2.56 -4.24
N ILE A 162 -15.14 1.40 -4.58
CA ILE A 162 -15.24 0.82 -5.92
C ILE A 162 -16.70 0.48 -6.24
N GLU A 163 -17.43 -0.12 -5.30
CA GLU A 163 -18.85 -0.40 -5.45
C GLU A 163 -19.69 0.89 -5.57
N THR A 164 -19.31 1.94 -4.82
CA THR A 164 -19.93 3.26 -4.94
C THR A 164 -19.72 3.87 -6.33
N ALA A 165 -18.49 3.77 -6.85
CA ALA A 165 -18.18 4.21 -8.21
C ALA A 165 -19.04 3.48 -9.25
N HIS A 166 -19.15 2.14 -9.16
CA HIS A 166 -19.99 1.34 -10.04
C HIS A 166 -21.47 1.72 -9.94
N HIS A 167 -21.98 1.96 -8.72
CA HIS A 167 -23.34 2.41 -8.50
C HIS A 167 -23.62 3.76 -9.18
N GLY A 168 -22.67 4.67 -9.17
CA GLY A 168 -22.75 5.97 -9.85
C GLY A 168 -22.44 5.92 -11.36
N GLY A 169 -22.05 4.77 -11.90
CA GLY A 169 -21.64 4.62 -13.30
C GLY A 169 -20.34 5.39 -13.63
N VAL A 170 -19.52 5.70 -12.63
CA VAL A 170 -18.23 6.38 -12.79
C VAL A 170 -17.06 5.40 -12.82
N GLN A 171 -15.93 5.84 -13.36
CA GLN A 171 -14.71 5.03 -13.32
C GLN A 171 -14.18 4.92 -11.89
N SER A 172 -13.46 3.85 -11.58
CA SER A 172 -12.96 3.56 -10.24
C SER A 172 -11.49 3.26 -10.21
N VAL A 173 -10.79 3.78 -9.21
CA VAL A 173 -9.39 3.49 -8.91
C VAL A 173 -9.27 3.05 -7.47
N GLY A 174 -8.70 1.85 -7.25
CA GLY A 174 -8.32 1.38 -5.93
C GLY A 174 -6.88 1.75 -5.62
N VAL A 175 -6.62 2.35 -4.45
CA VAL A 175 -5.26 2.61 -3.93
C VAL A 175 -4.92 1.62 -2.83
N LEU A 176 -3.67 1.12 -2.80
CA LEU A 176 -3.23 0.11 -1.83
C LEU A 176 -2.71 0.72 -0.51
N THR A 177 -3.01 1.99 -0.28
CA THR A 177 -2.56 2.72 0.92
C THR A 177 -3.42 2.44 2.17
N GLY A 178 -4.58 1.79 2.01
CA GLY A 178 -5.63 1.81 3.03
C GLY A 178 -6.02 0.53 3.71
N TYR A 179 -7.31 0.42 4.02
CA TYR A 179 -7.91 -0.65 4.81
C TYR A 179 -7.93 -1.97 4.07
N ASP A 180 -8.42 -1.97 2.82
CA ASP A 180 -8.60 -3.21 2.08
C ASP A 180 -7.31 -3.68 1.42
N ASN A 181 -7.11 -4.99 1.48
CA ASN A 181 -6.00 -5.63 0.80
C ASN A 181 -6.27 -5.76 -0.71
N LEU A 182 -5.23 -6.11 -1.46
CA LEU A 182 -5.29 -6.28 -2.90
C LEU A 182 -6.39 -7.25 -3.35
N GLU A 183 -6.62 -8.34 -2.60
CA GLU A 183 -7.62 -9.35 -2.97
C GLU A 183 -9.04 -8.78 -2.91
N LYS A 184 -9.40 -8.07 -1.82
CA LYS A 184 -10.70 -7.40 -1.69
C LYS A 184 -10.91 -6.35 -2.79
N LEU A 185 -9.88 -5.52 -3.07
CA LEU A 185 -9.97 -4.54 -4.16
C LEU A 185 -10.18 -5.21 -5.53
N ARG A 186 -9.50 -6.32 -5.80
CA ARG A 186 -9.69 -7.09 -7.05
C ARG A 186 -11.09 -7.68 -7.16
N GLN A 187 -11.65 -8.18 -6.06
CA GLN A 187 -13.02 -8.70 -6.02
C GLN A 187 -14.04 -7.64 -6.38
N ALA A 188 -13.82 -6.39 -5.99
CA ALA A 188 -14.65 -5.25 -6.36
C ALA A 188 -14.50 -4.83 -7.84
N LYS A 189 -13.49 -5.34 -8.58
CA LYS A 189 -13.25 -5.10 -10.00
C LYS A 189 -13.11 -3.61 -10.38
N PRO A 190 -12.18 -2.85 -9.78
CA PRO A 190 -11.93 -1.48 -10.19
C PRO A 190 -11.37 -1.42 -11.62
N HIS A 191 -11.50 -0.26 -12.27
CA HIS A 191 -10.90 -0.02 -13.59
C HIS A 191 -9.38 -0.03 -13.52
N LEU A 192 -8.80 0.42 -12.39
CA LEU A 192 -7.37 0.42 -12.14
C LEU A 192 -7.09 0.20 -10.66
N ILE A 193 -6.02 -0.52 -10.35
CA ILE A 193 -5.42 -0.57 -9.00
C ILE A 193 -4.02 0.02 -9.11
N VAL A 194 -3.71 0.94 -8.18
CA VAL A 194 -2.38 1.56 -8.06
C VAL A 194 -1.85 1.41 -6.64
N GLU A 195 -0.54 1.42 -6.49
CA GLU A 195 0.09 1.36 -5.18
C GLU A 195 -0.22 2.62 -4.38
N HIS A 196 -0.06 3.80 -5.00
CA HIS A 196 -0.31 5.12 -4.40
C HIS A 196 -0.60 6.19 -5.48
N LEU A 197 -0.96 7.40 -5.05
CA LEU A 197 -1.38 8.49 -5.95
C LEU A 197 -0.29 8.96 -6.93
N SER A 198 1.00 8.82 -6.60
CA SER A 198 2.09 9.14 -7.55
C SER A 198 2.07 8.20 -8.77
N GLU A 199 1.77 6.92 -8.58
CA GLU A 199 1.60 5.99 -9.70
C GLU A 199 0.41 6.40 -10.57
N LEU A 200 -0.73 6.73 -9.95
CA LEU A 200 -1.90 7.21 -10.68
C LEU A 200 -1.60 8.49 -11.46
N ARG A 201 -0.86 9.44 -10.87
CA ARG A 201 -0.43 10.67 -11.55
C ARG A 201 0.36 10.36 -12.81
N ARG A 202 1.40 9.51 -12.71
CA ARG A 202 2.21 9.10 -13.87
C ARG A 202 1.37 8.41 -14.93
N HIS A 203 0.44 7.56 -14.52
CA HIS A 203 -0.47 6.86 -15.44
C HIS A 203 -1.37 7.85 -16.19
N LEU A 204 -2.03 8.77 -15.51
CA LEU A 204 -2.91 9.75 -16.13
C LEU A 204 -2.15 10.74 -17.02
N ASP A 205 -0.97 11.16 -16.60
CA ASP A 205 -0.12 12.09 -17.37
C ASP A 205 0.34 11.46 -18.69
N SER A 206 0.78 10.20 -18.65
CA SER A 206 1.24 9.47 -19.85
C SER A 206 0.11 9.05 -20.80
N ASN A 207 -1.12 8.89 -20.29
CA ASN A 207 -2.26 8.38 -21.06
C ASN A 207 -3.29 9.46 -21.43
N GLY A 208 -2.93 10.74 -21.35
CA GLY A 208 -3.83 11.84 -21.70
C GLY A 208 -5.11 11.86 -20.87
N LEU A 209 -4.98 11.69 -19.56
CA LEU A 209 -6.07 11.65 -18.57
C LEU A 209 -7.09 10.54 -18.81
N ARG A 210 -6.64 9.35 -19.18
CA ARG A 210 -7.46 8.13 -19.31
C ARG A 210 -6.96 7.04 -18.40
N LEU A 211 -7.89 6.26 -17.80
CA LEU A 211 -7.52 5.07 -17.02
C LEU A 211 -7.17 3.90 -17.93
N GLU A 212 -7.84 3.76 -19.07
CA GLU A 212 -7.50 2.74 -20.04
C GLU A 212 -6.16 3.09 -20.69
N SER A 213 -5.20 2.22 -20.51
CA SER A 213 -4.00 2.25 -21.34
C SER A 213 -4.41 1.90 -22.78
N PRO A 214 -3.96 2.65 -23.82
CA PRO A 214 -4.20 2.24 -25.20
C PRO A 214 -3.65 0.82 -25.38
N ALA A 215 -4.56 -0.15 -25.56
CA ALA A 215 -4.35 -1.59 -25.66
C ALA A 215 -3.19 -2.06 -24.77
N ARG A 216 -3.51 -2.49 -23.51
CA ARG A 216 -2.57 -3.06 -22.53
C ARG A 216 -1.14 -3.03 -23.07
N ALA A 217 -0.44 -1.92 -22.89
CA ALA A 217 0.97 -1.89 -23.17
C ALA A 217 1.63 -2.80 -22.11
N ARG A 218 1.55 -4.12 -22.34
CA ARG A 218 2.52 -5.04 -21.78
C ARG A 218 3.84 -4.36 -22.11
N SER A 219 4.66 -4.06 -21.11
CA SER A 219 6.04 -3.69 -21.40
C SER A 219 6.50 -4.66 -22.50
N ALA A 220 6.92 -4.14 -23.65
CA ALA A 220 7.37 -4.99 -24.75
C ALA A 220 8.55 -5.89 -24.31
N PHE A 221 9.13 -5.58 -23.15
CA PHE A 221 10.27 -6.25 -22.55
C PHE A 221 10.03 -6.54 -21.07
N PRO A 222 10.61 -7.62 -20.53
CA PRO A 222 10.66 -7.86 -19.10
C PRO A 222 11.30 -6.69 -18.35
N ILE A 223 10.90 -6.50 -17.12
CA ILE A 223 11.39 -5.45 -16.24
C ILE A 223 12.54 -6.02 -15.38
N PRO A 224 13.79 -5.60 -15.59
CA PRO A 224 14.90 -6.04 -14.74
C PRO A 224 14.80 -5.37 -13.37
N THR A 225 14.95 -6.18 -12.31
CA THR A 225 14.93 -5.73 -10.93
C THR A 225 16.05 -6.36 -10.14
N VAL A 226 16.42 -5.74 -9.04
CA VAL A 226 17.38 -6.26 -8.06
C VAL A 226 16.69 -6.45 -6.72
N GLY A 227 17.15 -7.42 -5.92
CA GLY A 227 16.73 -7.61 -4.55
C GLY A 227 17.75 -8.43 -3.77
N ALA A 228 17.80 -8.26 -2.46
CA ALA A 228 18.74 -9.00 -1.63
C ALA A 228 18.16 -9.53 -0.33
N LEU A 229 18.62 -10.73 0.08
CA LEU A 229 18.59 -11.16 1.46
C LEU A 229 19.68 -10.38 2.21
N ILE A 230 19.27 -9.50 3.11
CA ILE A 230 20.17 -8.69 3.94
C ILE A 230 20.35 -9.38 5.28
N PHE A 231 21.61 -9.59 5.68
CA PHE A 231 21.95 -10.18 6.96
C PHE A 231 22.48 -9.10 7.91
N ASP A 232 22.07 -9.17 9.18
CA ASP A 232 22.71 -8.41 10.25
C ASP A 232 23.95 -9.14 10.81
N ASP A 233 24.65 -8.52 11.76
CA ASP A 233 25.84 -9.10 12.42
C ASP A 233 25.53 -10.39 13.20
N SER A 234 24.29 -10.61 13.57
CA SER A 234 23.82 -11.84 14.24
C SER A 234 23.42 -12.93 13.25
N GLY A 235 23.43 -12.65 11.94
CA GLY A 235 23.01 -13.57 10.89
C GLY A 235 21.51 -13.66 10.70
N ARG A 236 20.70 -12.74 11.28
CA ARG A 236 19.27 -12.62 11.02
C ARG A 236 19.01 -11.98 9.68
N LEU A 237 17.88 -12.33 9.08
CA LEU A 237 17.42 -11.86 7.78
C LEU A 237 16.45 -10.69 7.92
N LEU A 238 16.61 -9.66 7.09
CA LEU A 238 15.63 -8.60 6.96
C LEU A 238 14.56 -9.00 5.93
N LEU A 239 13.32 -9.01 6.37
CA LEU A 239 12.16 -9.21 5.50
C LEU A 239 11.20 -8.02 5.59
N PHE A 240 10.52 -7.74 4.49
CA PHE A 240 9.56 -6.66 4.33
C PHE A 240 8.18 -7.18 3.97
N LYS A 241 7.15 -6.50 4.46
CA LYS A 241 5.76 -6.72 4.06
C LYS A 241 5.31 -5.56 3.18
N THR A 242 4.83 -5.85 1.98
CA THR A 242 4.42 -4.82 1.02
C THR A 242 3.03 -5.07 0.46
N ALA A 243 2.23 -4.01 0.28
CA ALA A 243 0.90 -4.09 -0.31
C ALA A 243 0.94 -4.56 -1.77
N LYS A 244 1.94 -4.12 -2.53
CA LYS A 244 2.13 -4.50 -3.96
C LYS A 244 2.33 -6.00 -4.18
N TRP A 245 2.80 -6.73 -3.17
CA TRP A 245 2.89 -8.19 -3.15
C TRP A 245 1.82 -8.84 -2.28
N SER A 246 0.59 -8.34 -2.32
CA SER A 246 -0.58 -8.89 -1.61
C SER A 246 -0.42 -8.95 -0.09
N GLY A 247 0.41 -8.09 0.50
CA GLY A 247 0.73 -8.13 1.93
C GLY A 247 1.60 -9.32 2.34
N LEU A 248 2.26 -9.97 1.38
CA LEU A 248 3.22 -11.03 1.62
C LEU A 248 4.58 -10.46 2.02
N TRP A 249 5.35 -11.24 2.77
CA TRP A 249 6.72 -10.91 3.12
C TRP A 249 7.65 -11.17 1.95
N GLY A 250 8.56 -10.25 1.71
CA GLY A 250 9.55 -10.28 0.64
C GLY A 250 10.90 -9.72 1.09
N ILE A 251 11.75 -9.49 0.13
CA ILE A 251 13.06 -8.86 0.32
C ILE A 251 13.03 -7.43 -0.24
N PRO A 252 13.85 -6.50 0.29
CA PRO A 252 14.00 -5.17 -0.27
C PRO A 252 14.64 -5.23 -1.66
N GLY A 253 14.25 -4.27 -2.51
CA GLY A 253 14.76 -4.13 -3.86
C GLY A 253 13.74 -3.57 -4.84
N GLY A 254 14.22 -3.18 -6.00
CA GLY A 254 13.39 -2.51 -7.01
C GLY A 254 13.96 -2.59 -8.42
N LYS A 255 13.55 -1.65 -9.27
CA LYS A 255 13.89 -1.66 -10.69
C LYS A 255 15.31 -1.14 -10.93
N ILE A 256 15.97 -1.71 -11.92
CA ILE A 256 17.21 -1.14 -12.46
C ILE A 256 16.81 0.01 -13.37
N GLU A 257 17.36 1.20 -13.15
CA GLU A 257 17.12 2.35 -14.00
C GLU A 257 18.02 2.28 -15.27
N TRP A 258 17.59 3.01 -16.30
CA TRP A 258 18.35 3.05 -17.54
C TRP A 258 19.76 3.62 -17.32
N GLY A 259 20.79 2.86 -17.75
CA GLY A 259 22.20 3.25 -17.58
C GLY A 259 22.80 2.92 -16.22
N GLU A 260 22.03 2.29 -15.32
CA GLU A 260 22.48 1.90 -13.98
C GLU A 260 22.98 0.46 -13.95
N ALA A 261 24.11 0.22 -13.27
CA ALA A 261 24.58 -1.14 -13.01
C ALA A 261 23.75 -1.80 -11.88
N SER A 262 23.57 -3.12 -11.95
CA SER A 262 22.73 -3.86 -11.01
C SER A 262 23.12 -3.70 -9.53
N GLU A 263 24.41 -3.68 -9.19
CA GLU A 263 24.84 -3.44 -7.81
C GLU A 263 24.62 -2.00 -7.36
N THR A 264 24.70 -1.02 -8.27
CA THR A 264 24.38 0.38 -7.99
C THR A 264 22.90 0.52 -7.69
N ALA A 265 22.03 -0.09 -8.52
CA ALA A 265 20.61 -0.15 -8.30
C ALA A 265 20.27 -0.80 -6.94
N LEU A 266 20.92 -1.92 -6.61
CA LEU A 266 20.71 -2.61 -5.35
C LEU A 266 21.02 -1.71 -4.14
N ARG A 267 22.15 -1.02 -4.16
CA ARG A 267 22.55 -0.10 -3.08
C ARG A 267 21.59 1.09 -2.96
N ARG A 268 21.14 1.64 -4.09
CA ARG A 268 20.17 2.75 -4.11
C ARG A 268 18.83 2.28 -3.53
N GLU A 269 18.25 1.21 -4.05
CA GLU A 269 16.94 0.68 -3.60
C GLU A 269 16.96 0.33 -2.11
N ILE A 270 17.99 -0.38 -1.62
CA ILE A 270 18.10 -0.71 -0.20
C ILE A 270 18.18 0.55 0.66
N ARG A 271 18.95 1.56 0.24
CA ARG A 271 19.04 2.82 0.98
C ARG A 271 17.70 3.56 1.00
N GLU A 272 17.01 3.62 -0.13
CA GLU A 272 15.71 4.30 -0.28
C GLU A 272 14.60 3.61 0.53
N GLU A 273 14.55 2.28 0.51
CA GLU A 273 13.51 1.51 1.19
C GLU A 273 13.78 1.30 2.69
N THR A 274 15.06 1.30 3.12
CA THR A 274 15.44 0.84 4.46
C THR A 274 16.30 1.82 5.27
N GLY A 275 16.88 2.82 4.61
CA GLY A 275 17.93 3.68 5.21
C GLY A 275 19.25 2.96 5.47
N LEU A 276 19.39 1.67 5.15
CA LEU A 276 20.60 0.90 5.40
C LEU A 276 21.65 1.11 4.32
N GLU A 277 22.92 1.02 4.74
CA GLU A 277 24.06 0.82 3.84
C GLU A 277 24.47 -0.67 3.91
N ILE A 278 24.90 -1.21 2.78
CA ILE A 278 25.26 -2.62 2.64
C ILE A 278 26.66 -2.85 2.11
N ASP A 279 27.25 -3.98 2.49
CA ASP A 279 28.49 -4.51 1.93
C ASP A 279 28.38 -6.02 1.62
N THR A 280 29.49 -6.64 1.25
CA THR A 280 29.58 -8.09 1.01
C THR A 280 28.47 -8.58 0.08
N ILE A 281 28.31 -7.88 -1.07
CA ILE A 281 27.26 -8.20 -2.05
C ILE A 281 27.72 -9.42 -2.86
N GLU A 282 26.91 -10.47 -2.82
CA GLU A 282 27.13 -11.70 -3.59
C GLU A 282 25.91 -12.02 -4.44
N PHE A 283 26.11 -12.23 -5.73
CA PHE A 283 25.06 -12.67 -6.63
C PHE A 283 24.67 -14.13 -6.33
N VAL A 284 23.36 -14.41 -6.29
CA VAL A 284 22.84 -15.73 -6.01
C VAL A 284 22.21 -16.37 -7.24
N MET A 285 21.20 -15.72 -7.81
CA MET A 285 20.42 -16.30 -8.91
C MET A 285 19.62 -15.25 -9.67
N VAL A 286 19.21 -15.64 -10.88
CA VAL A 286 18.15 -14.94 -11.63
C VAL A 286 16.87 -15.76 -11.51
N GLN A 287 15.73 -15.08 -11.36
CA GLN A 287 14.40 -15.68 -11.41
C GLN A 287 13.50 -14.88 -12.37
N ASP A 288 12.63 -15.59 -13.08
CA ASP A 288 11.51 -14.98 -13.77
C ASP A 288 10.29 -14.95 -12.86
N SER A 289 9.59 -13.81 -12.83
CA SER A 289 8.26 -13.68 -12.24
C SER A 289 7.31 -13.16 -13.32
N ILE A 290 6.57 -14.09 -13.95
CA ILE A 290 5.71 -13.81 -15.09
C ILE A 290 4.26 -13.83 -14.65
N ALA A 291 3.58 -12.68 -14.78
CA ALA A 291 2.16 -12.50 -14.48
C ALA A 291 1.75 -13.11 -13.12
N SER A 292 2.59 -12.93 -12.10
CA SER A 292 2.33 -13.45 -10.75
C SER A 292 1.02 -12.88 -10.21
N THR A 293 0.15 -13.76 -9.72
CA THR A 293 -1.10 -13.35 -9.04
C THR A 293 -0.85 -12.71 -7.68
N GLU A 294 0.33 -12.88 -7.11
CA GLU A 294 0.75 -12.24 -5.86
C GLU A 294 1.08 -10.76 -6.04
N PHE A 295 1.48 -10.34 -7.25
CA PHE A 295 1.78 -8.94 -7.55
C PHE A 295 0.52 -8.19 -8.01
N TYR A 296 0.36 -6.91 -7.63
CA TYR A 296 -0.88 -6.16 -7.80
C TYR A 296 -1.31 -5.92 -9.25
N ARG A 297 -0.40 -6.05 -10.22
CA ARG A 297 -0.68 -5.91 -11.66
C ARG A 297 0.06 -6.97 -12.48
N GLU A 298 -0.38 -7.19 -13.71
CA GLU A 298 0.32 -8.07 -14.66
C GLU A 298 1.68 -7.48 -15.01
N ALA A 299 2.75 -8.21 -14.72
CA ALA A 299 4.12 -7.82 -15.03
C ALA A 299 4.99 -9.05 -15.30
N HIS A 300 6.05 -8.87 -16.10
CA HIS A 300 7.12 -9.85 -16.24
C HIS A 300 8.40 -9.23 -15.69
N PHE A 301 8.87 -9.74 -14.55
CA PHE A 301 10.11 -9.33 -13.92
C PHE A 301 11.22 -10.33 -14.18
N ILE A 302 12.43 -9.82 -14.43
CA ILE A 302 13.68 -10.57 -14.29
C ILE A 302 14.30 -10.11 -12.97
N LEU A 303 14.29 -11.00 -11.98
CA LEU A 303 14.73 -10.72 -10.61
C LEU A 303 16.19 -11.16 -10.47
N LEU A 304 17.12 -10.20 -10.37
CA LEU A 304 18.51 -10.46 -10.02
C LEU A 304 18.62 -10.45 -8.49
N ASN A 305 18.86 -11.61 -7.92
CA ASN A 305 18.85 -11.82 -6.47
C ASN A 305 20.25 -11.93 -5.91
N TYR A 306 20.47 -11.24 -4.81
CA TYR A 306 21.73 -11.15 -4.10
C TYR A 306 21.60 -11.54 -2.64
N THR A 307 22.72 -11.79 -1.99
CA THR A 307 22.88 -11.69 -0.54
C THR A 307 23.81 -10.53 -0.22
N CYS A 308 23.62 -9.89 0.94
CA CYS A 308 24.50 -8.83 1.42
C CYS A 308 24.44 -8.72 2.94
N ARG A 309 25.32 -7.89 3.52
CA ARG A 309 25.32 -7.54 4.95
C ARG A 309 24.93 -6.10 5.15
N ALA A 310 24.10 -5.84 6.15
CA ALA A 310 23.86 -4.49 6.62
C ALA A 310 25.08 -3.97 7.37
N LEU A 311 25.51 -2.73 7.07
CA LEU A 311 26.53 -2.06 7.86
C LEU A 311 25.96 -1.67 9.23
N PRO A 312 26.71 -1.83 10.33
CA PRO A 312 26.21 -1.54 11.67
C PRO A 312 25.96 -0.06 11.88
N GLY A 313 25.10 0.25 12.86
CA GLY A 313 24.91 1.62 13.40
C GLY A 313 23.74 2.41 12.82
N ARG A 314 22.94 1.87 11.91
CA ARG A 314 21.70 2.51 11.42
C ARG A 314 20.47 1.64 11.71
N PRO A 315 19.42 2.20 12.32
CA PRO A 315 18.14 1.52 12.39
C PRO A 315 17.49 1.44 11.02
N VAL A 316 16.65 0.43 10.82
CA VAL A 316 15.79 0.36 9.62
C VAL A 316 14.78 1.51 9.70
N THR A 317 14.72 2.29 8.62
CA THR A 317 13.74 3.35 8.43
C THR A 317 12.99 3.05 7.14
N LEU A 318 11.72 2.64 7.26
CA LEU A 318 10.90 2.31 6.12
C LEU A 318 10.48 3.58 5.36
N ASN A 319 10.40 3.45 4.04
CA ASN A 319 9.65 4.39 3.22
C ASN A 319 8.16 3.98 3.13
N GLU A 320 7.38 4.68 2.31
CA GLU A 320 5.95 4.44 2.15
C GLU A 320 5.59 3.12 1.44
N GLU A 321 6.54 2.45 0.79
CA GLU A 321 6.29 1.20 0.06
C GLU A 321 6.17 -0.02 0.98
N ALA A 322 6.80 0.03 2.15
CA ALA A 322 6.79 -1.06 3.11
C ALA A 322 5.78 -0.83 4.24
N GLN A 323 4.94 -1.82 4.49
CA GLN A 323 3.95 -1.80 5.57
C GLN A 323 4.54 -2.20 6.92
N ASP A 324 5.55 -3.06 6.91
CA ASP A 324 6.19 -3.62 8.09
C ASP A 324 7.54 -4.24 7.73
N TYR A 325 8.41 -4.44 8.73
CA TYR A 325 9.66 -5.17 8.57
C TYR A 325 9.96 -6.03 9.78
N ALA A 326 10.74 -7.07 9.58
CA ALA A 326 11.23 -7.92 10.66
C ALA A 326 12.64 -8.43 10.40
N TRP A 327 13.48 -8.39 11.44
CA TRP A 327 14.71 -9.17 11.49
C TRP A 327 14.38 -10.54 12.07
N VAL A 328 14.54 -11.60 11.29
CA VAL A 328 14.12 -12.96 11.64
C VAL A 328 15.25 -13.98 11.45
N ASP A 329 15.23 -15.02 12.23
CA ASP A 329 16.09 -16.19 12.00
C ASP A 329 15.60 -17.02 10.80
N TRP A 330 16.47 -17.86 10.24
CA TRP A 330 16.16 -18.70 9.09
C TRP A 330 14.88 -19.50 9.25
N ASP A 331 14.69 -20.17 10.39
CA ASP A 331 13.52 -21.01 10.60
C ASP A 331 12.25 -20.16 10.76
N GLN A 332 12.34 -19.02 11.41
CA GLN A 332 11.24 -18.04 11.50
C GLN A 332 10.84 -17.49 10.13
N ALA A 333 11.82 -17.21 9.24
CA ALA A 333 11.53 -16.72 7.90
C ALA A 333 10.56 -17.65 7.14
N PHE A 334 10.73 -18.96 7.24
CA PHE A 334 9.87 -19.93 6.56
C PHE A 334 8.47 -20.07 7.17
N THR A 335 8.25 -19.58 8.39
CA THR A 335 6.91 -19.55 9.02
C THR A 335 6.07 -18.37 8.57
N LEU A 336 6.71 -17.34 7.98
CA LEU A 336 6.01 -16.17 7.46
C LEU A 336 5.34 -16.47 6.10
N PRO A 337 4.24 -15.77 5.77
CA PRO A 337 3.63 -15.85 4.45
C PRO A 337 4.50 -15.11 3.42
N LEU A 338 5.50 -15.80 2.90
CA LEU A 338 6.45 -15.28 1.92
C LEU A 338 5.85 -15.25 0.52
N ASN A 339 6.21 -14.22 -0.29
CA ASN A 339 5.97 -14.29 -1.71
C ASN A 339 6.84 -15.37 -2.38
N THR A 340 6.37 -15.89 -3.50
CA THR A 340 7.02 -17.01 -4.19
C THR A 340 8.48 -16.75 -4.55
N PRO A 341 8.90 -15.59 -5.11
CA PRO A 341 10.30 -15.33 -5.42
C PRO A 341 11.20 -15.34 -4.18
N THR A 342 10.76 -14.74 -3.08
CA THR A 342 11.53 -14.71 -1.83
C THR A 342 11.69 -16.10 -1.24
N ARG A 343 10.63 -16.92 -1.25
CA ARG A 343 10.70 -18.32 -0.79
C ARG A 343 11.75 -19.11 -1.56
N ARG A 344 11.75 -19.02 -2.89
CA ARG A 344 12.74 -19.69 -3.75
C ARG A 344 14.16 -19.25 -3.46
N LEU A 345 14.37 -17.94 -3.27
CA LEU A 345 15.68 -17.40 -2.95
C LEU A 345 16.19 -17.95 -1.59
N LEU A 346 15.34 -17.94 -0.56
CA LEU A 346 15.68 -18.51 0.74
C LEU A 346 16.05 -20.01 0.64
N GLU A 347 15.26 -20.78 -0.09
CA GLU A 347 15.55 -22.22 -0.32
C GLU A 347 16.88 -22.44 -1.01
N THR A 348 17.19 -21.63 -2.03
CA THR A 348 18.47 -21.71 -2.77
C THR A 348 19.66 -21.39 -1.88
N VAL A 349 19.60 -20.30 -1.12
CA VAL A 349 20.71 -19.92 -0.22
C VAL A 349 20.86 -20.92 0.92
N ARG A 350 19.76 -21.46 1.45
CA ARG A 350 19.81 -22.51 2.48
C ARG A 350 20.48 -23.80 1.97
N ALA A 351 20.14 -24.21 0.74
CA ALA A 351 20.75 -25.38 0.10
C ALA A 351 22.25 -25.20 -0.08
N ALA A 352 22.69 -24.04 -0.57
CA ALA A 352 24.12 -23.72 -0.75
C ALA A 352 24.90 -23.73 0.58
N ARG A 353 24.30 -23.23 1.67
CA ARG A 353 24.92 -23.25 3.01
C ARG A 353 25.06 -24.65 3.60
N ASN A 354 24.16 -25.56 3.26
CA ASN A 354 24.19 -26.94 3.75
C ASN A 354 25.02 -27.89 2.91
N THR A 355 25.55 -27.45 1.76
CA THR A 355 26.43 -28.27 0.91
C THR A 355 27.85 -28.20 1.48
N PRO A 356 28.45 -29.33 1.93
CA PRO A 356 29.84 -29.33 2.41
C PRO A 356 30.77 -28.88 1.28
N THR A 357 31.59 -27.86 1.54
CA THR A 357 32.70 -27.50 0.66
C THR A 357 33.70 -28.67 0.63
N HIS A 358 33.63 -29.51 -0.40
CA HIS A 358 34.71 -30.45 -0.70
C HIS A 358 35.95 -29.63 -1.12
N HIS A 359 36.81 -29.32 -0.17
CA HIS A 359 38.17 -28.95 -0.47
C HIS A 359 38.86 -30.17 -1.10
N GLY A 360 38.91 -30.22 -2.40
CA GLY A 360 39.72 -31.17 -3.14
C GLY A 360 41.20 -30.95 -2.79
N HIS A 361 41.74 -31.82 -1.96
CA HIS A 361 43.19 -31.97 -1.87
C HIS A 361 43.68 -32.45 -3.21
N HIS A 362 44.26 -31.57 -4.03
CA HIS A 362 45.14 -31.96 -5.10
C HIS A 362 46.38 -32.61 -4.47
N HIS A 363 46.39 -33.91 -4.48
CA HIS A 363 47.63 -34.69 -4.31
C HIS A 363 48.44 -34.52 -5.60
N ASP A 364 49.56 -33.82 -5.50
CA ASP A 364 50.58 -33.73 -6.53
C ASP A 364 51.45 -35.01 -6.44
N PRO A 365 51.45 -35.90 -7.45
CA PRO A 365 52.40 -36.99 -7.51
C PRO A 365 53.61 -36.51 -8.32
N ARG A 366 54.68 -36.17 -7.64
CA ARG A 366 55.99 -36.13 -8.31
C ARG A 366 56.78 -37.39 -8.04
N PRO A 367 57.50 -37.92 -9.10
CA PRO A 367 58.39 -39.05 -9.03
C PRO A 367 59.71 -38.74 -8.34
#